data_f7f80f55a3173d7314d627eb1cc7c74f
#
_entry.id   f7f80f55a3173d7314d627eb1cc7c74f
#
_cell.length_a   1.000
_cell.length_b   1.000
_cell.length_c   1.000
_cell.angle_alpha   90.00
_cell.angle_beta   90.00
_cell.angle_gamma   90.00
#
_symmetry.space_group_name_H-M   'P 1'
#
loop_
_entity.id
_entity.type
_entity.pdbx_description
1 polymer ?
#
loop_
_entity_poly.entity_id
_entity_poly.type
_entity_poly.pdbx_seq_one_letter_code
_entity_poly.pdbx_strand_id
1 'polypeptide(L)'
;MDALILLVAFLVFMFIGIPVAYAMGLATLVTALWIDMPLEAIMIAISDGMSKFALLTIPFFVLAGAIMSEGGVARRLVDLAKVFVGFIRGGLALVNVLASTLFGCLSGSSVADTASIGSVMIPEMVKNGYSKVFATNVTICGSVQAILVPPSHNSIIYSIATGGTVSIAALFMAGVFPGLLFGACLIGLVLWQARRQGFPAGRVVPLREGLKIALDAVWGLITIVIILGGILSGMFTAIESGAVACVYAFFCTMVIYKEYKWRELPKLVHRVTKTVAMVMMVIGFAAAFGYLMAIMQLPAKATAFFLALTDNKYVMLLLINILLLLLGTFMDMAPMILICTPIMLPVVKAMGVDPVHFGMIMLLNLGIGLITPPVGPTLFVGCAIGKVTMEEVSKELWPFYGAMCLALLLVTYIPAISLWLPHLMHY
;
A
#
# COMPACT_ATOMS: atom_id res chain seq x y z
N MET A 1 -16.63 -13.91 27.46
CA MET A 1 -16.05 -12.82 28.27
C MET A 1 -14.64 -12.51 27.81
N ASP A 2 -13.74 -13.46 27.72
CA ASP A 2 -12.30 -13.27 27.47
C ASP A 2 -11.98 -12.58 26.15
N ALA A 3 -12.68 -12.96 25.07
CA ALA A 3 -12.57 -12.29 23.77
C ALA A 3 -12.95 -10.79 23.81
N LEU A 4 -13.90 -10.42 24.67
CA LEU A 4 -14.29 -9.03 24.87
C LEU A 4 -13.19 -8.26 25.59
N ILE A 5 -12.50 -8.88 26.55
CA ILE A 5 -11.38 -8.26 27.28
C ILE A 5 -10.25 -7.92 26.30
N LEU A 6 -9.89 -8.85 25.41
CA LEU A 6 -8.86 -8.62 24.40
C LEU A 6 -9.19 -7.41 23.51
N LEU A 7 -10.41 -7.36 22.97
CA LEU A 7 -10.84 -6.29 22.09
C LEU A 7 -10.99 -4.96 22.82
N VAL A 8 -11.59 -4.95 24.01
CA VAL A 8 -11.77 -3.74 24.82
C VAL A 8 -10.42 -3.19 25.28
N ALA A 9 -9.53 -4.04 25.80
CA ALA A 9 -8.18 -3.61 26.19
C ALA A 9 -7.43 -2.98 25.00
N PHE A 10 -7.49 -3.63 23.83
CA PHE A 10 -6.88 -3.10 22.62
C PHE A 10 -7.44 -1.71 22.25
N LEU A 11 -8.77 -1.56 22.22
CA LEU A 11 -9.41 -0.28 21.90
C LEU A 11 -9.08 0.79 22.96
N VAL A 12 -9.10 0.46 24.24
CA VAL A 12 -8.75 1.40 25.31
C VAL A 12 -7.32 1.91 25.15
N PHE A 13 -6.35 1.01 24.95
CA PHE A 13 -4.96 1.43 24.74
C PHE A 13 -4.78 2.28 23.48
N MET A 14 -5.48 1.96 22.42
CA MET A 14 -5.46 2.73 21.19
C MET A 14 -6.05 4.15 21.40
N PHE A 15 -7.19 4.28 22.10
CA PHE A 15 -7.82 5.58 22.37
C PHE A 15 -7.05 6.44 23.36
N ILE A 16 -6.26 5.85 24.24
CA ILE A 16 -5.31 6.58 25.11
C ILE A 16 -4.12 7.14 24.29
N GLY A 17 -3.98 6.76 23.02
CA GLY A 17 -2.91 7.24 22.15
C GLY A 17 -1.65 6.35 22.11
N ILE A 18 -1.72 5.14 22.63
CA ILE A 18 -0.61 4.18 22.52
C ILE A 18 -0.51 3.72 21.05
N PRO A 19 0.69 3.69 20.45
CA PRO A 19 0.87 3.19 19.08
C PRO A 19 0.34 1.77 18.94
N VAL A 20 -0.33 1.49 17.81
CA VAL A 20 -1.11 0.26 17.58
C VAL A 20 -0.35 -1.03 17.87
N ALA A 21 0.95 -1.09 17.51
CA ALA A 21 1.79 -2.25 17.81
C ALA A 21 1.85 -2.53 19.34
N TYR A 22 2.13 -1.49 20.12
CA TYR A 22 2.19 -1.64 21.59
C TYR A 22 0.80 -1.89 22.18
N ALA A 23 -0.25 -1.27 21.64
CA ALA A 23 -1.63 -1.51 22.07
C ALA A 23 -2.01 -3.00 21.89
N MET A 24 -1.63 -3.62 20.76
CA MET A 24 -1.80 -5.07 20.54
C MET A 24 -1.02 -5.90 21.56
N GLY A 25 0.27 -5.57 21.76
CA GLY A 25 1.12 -6.31 22.73
C GLY A 25 0.60 -6.20 24.15
N LEU A 26 0.21 -5.00 24.60
CA LEU A 26 -0.35 -4.78 25.94
C LEU A 26 -1.71 -5.45 26.12
N ALA A 27 -2.59 -5.38 25.13
CA ALA A 27 -3.89 -6.07 25.17
C ALA A 27 -3.70 -7.58 25.26
N THR A 28 -2.75 -8.13 24.50
CA THR A 28 -2.37 -9.54 24.57
C THR A 28 -1.87 -9.91 25.95
N LEU A 29 -0.97 -9.11 26.54
CA LEU A 29 -0.42 -9.34 27.87
C LEU A 29 -1.51 -9.31 28.96
N VAL A 30 -2.34 -8.26 28.96
CA VAL A 30 -3.46 -8.13 29.92
C VAL A 30 -4.41 -9.31 29.84
N THR A 31 -4.73 -9.72 28.59
CA THR A 31 -5.66 -10.83 28.39
C THR A 31 -5.03 -12.18 28.77
N ALA A 32 -3.75 -12.39 28.45
CA ALA A 32 -3.03 -13.62 28.86
C ALA A 32 -3.00 -13.77 30.38
N LEU A 33 -2.73 -12.69 31.11
CA LEU A 33 -2.77 -12.67 32.57
C LEU A 33 -4.17 -12.91 33.12
N TRP A 34 -5.21 -12.41 32.44
CA TRP A 34 -6.61 -12.60 32.85
C TRP A 34 -7.06 -14.05 32.73
N ILE A 35 -6.61 -14.75 31.67
CA ILE A 35 -7.01 -16.18 31.46
C ILE A 35 -6.00 -17.17 32.06
N ASP A 36 -5.06 -16.67 32.87
CA ASP A 36 -4.00 -17.45 33.53
C ASP A 36 -3.15 -18.26 32.53
N MET A 37 -2.84 -17.65 31.37
CA MET A 37 -2.04 -18.30 30.33
C MET A 37 -0.54 -18.08 30.57
N PRO A 38 0.30 -19.11 30.39
CA PRO A 38 1.75 -18.98 30.49
C PRO A 38 2.29 -17.91 29.51
N LEU A 39 3.05 -16.94 30.02
CA LEU A 39 3.62 -15.86 29.19
C LEU A 39 4.62 -16.39 28.16
N GLU A 40 5.23 -17.55 28.43
CA GLU A 40 6.12 -18.24 27.48
C GLU A 40 5.40 -18.55 26.16
N ALA A 41 4.11 -18.92 26.20
CA ALA A 41 3.32 -19.17 24.99
C ALA A 41 3.16 -17.90 24.13
N ILE A 42 2.99 -16.74 24.79
CA ILE A 42 2.93 -15.44 24.11
C ILE A 42 4.28 -15.08 23.48
N MET A 43 5.38 -15.29 24.22
CA MET A 43 6.73 -15.02 23.70
C MET A 43 7.08 -15.93 22.53
N ILE A 44 6.69 -17.20 22.57
CA ILE A 44 6.86 -18.14 21.45
C ILE A 44 6.04 -17.65 20.24
N ALA A 45 4.79 -17.24 20.43
CA ALA A 45 3.96 -16.73 19.34
C ALA A 45 4.56 -15.47 18.68
N ILE A 46 5.16 -14.57 19.47
CA ILE A 46 5.88 -13.39 18.94
C ILE A 46 7.09 -13.86 18.11
N SER A 47 7.90 -14.76 18.65
CA SER A 47 9.10 -15.28 18.00
C SER A 47 8.74 -15.99 16.69
N ASP A 48 7.78 -16.87 16.69
CA ASP A 48 7.32 -17.60 15.50
C ASP A 48 6.74 -16.67 14.45
N GLY A 49 6.00 -15.63 14.89
CA GLY A 49 5.48 -14.60 14.01
C GLY A 49 6.60 -13.87 13.24
N MET A 50 7.70 -13.55 13.92
CA MET A 50 8.84 -12.83 13.35
C MET A 50 9.85 -13.72 12.61
N SER A 51 9.85 -15.05 12.84
CA SER A 51 10.83 -15.97 12.27
C SER A 51 10.46 -16.47 10.85
N LYS A 52 9.30 -16.08 10.33
CA LYS A 52 8.85 -16.50 8.99
C LYS A 52 9.80 -16.02 7.91
N PHE A 53 10.34 -16.95 7.10
CA PHE A 53 11.31 -16.67 6.05
C PHE A 53 10.82 -15.62 5.03
N ALA A 54 9.53 -15.64 4.70
CA ALA A 54 8.91 -14.67 3.79
C ALA A 54 9.06 -13.20 4.24
N LEU A 55 9.26 -12.94 5.55
CA LEU A 55 9.46 -11.59 6.09
C LEU A 55 10.76 -10.94 5.61
N LEU A 56 11.78 -11.73 5.23
CA LEU A 56 13.02 -11.20 4.66
C LEU A 56 12.80 -10.40 3.37
N THR A 57 11.68 -10.61 2.71
CA THR A 57 11.31 -9.85 1.51
C THR A 57 11.08 -8.37 1.82
N ILE A 58 10.53 -8.04 3.00
CA ILE A 58 10.20 -6.67 3.40
C ILE A 58 11.45 -5.77 3.48
N PRO A 59 12.52 -6.13 4.23
CA PRO A 59 13.76 -5.35 4.29
C PRO A 59 14.34 -5.03 2.92
N PHE A 60 14.38 -6.01 2.01
CA PHE A 60 14.95 -5.82 0.68
C PHE A 60 14.12 -4.85 -0.16
N PHE A 61 12.80 -5.00 -0.22
CA PHE A 61 11.98 -4.07 -0.98
C PHE A 61 11.94 -2.66 -0.39
N VAL A 62 11.89 -2.53 0.95
CA VAL A 62 11.95 -1.22 1.60
C VAL A 62 13.28 -0.54 1.32
N LEU A 63 14.39 -1.28 1.36
CA LEU A 63 15.72 -0.75 1.06
C LEU A 63 15.86 -0.37 -0.41
N ALA A 64 15.45 -1.24 -1.34
CA ALA A 64 15.46 -0.95 -2.77
C ALA A 64 14.64 0.31 -3.11
N GLY A 65 13.41 0.40 -2.58
CA GLY A 65 12.54 1.55 -2.76
C GLY A 65 13.13 2.84 -2.20
N ALA A 66 13.76 2.80 -1.02
CA ALA A 66 14.40 3.96 -0.40
C ALA A 66 15.61 4.43 -1.22
N ILE A 67 16.46 3.51 -1.70
CA ILE A 67 17.61 3.83 -2.57
C ILE A 67 17.14 4.49 -3.86
N MET A 68 16.11 3.93 -4.51
CA MET A 68 15.56 4.47 -5.75
C MET A 68 14.90 5.84 -5.56
N SER A 69 14.21 6.03 -4.44
CA SER A 69 13.58 7.30 -4.07
C SER A 69 14.61 8.43 -3.95
N GLU A 70 15.70 8.20 -3.20
CA GLU A 70 16.74 9.20 -2.97
C GLU A 70 17.76 9.29 -4.12
N GLY A 71 17.84 8.24 -4.95
CA GLY A 71 18.74 8.16 -6.11
C GLY A 71 18.23 8.83 -7.38
N GLY A 72 17.23 9.72 -7.29
CA GLY A 72 16.75 10.53 -8.41
C GLY A 72 15.87 9.79 -9.43
N VAL A 73 15.47 8.54 -9.15
CA VAL A 73 14.61 7.77 -10.06
C VAL A 73 13.21 8.39 -10.15
N ALA A 74 12.64 8.85 -9.03
CA ALA A 74 11.32 9.48 -8.99
C ALA A 74 11.22 10.65 -10.00
N ARG A 75 12.22 11.52 -10.04
CA ARG A 75 12.28 12.65 -11.00
C ARG A 75 12.28 12.17 -12.45
N ARG A 76 13.06 11.14 -12.78
CA ARG A 76 13.14 10.58 -14.15
C ARG A 76 11.82 9.94 -14.59
N LEU A 77 11.11 9.28 -13.67
CA LEU A 77 9.79 8.75 -13.95
C LEU A 77 8.73 9.84 -14.16
N VAL A 78 8.82 10.94 -13.42
CA VAL A 78 8.00 12.13 -13.65
C VAL A 78 8.28 12.71 -15.04
N ASP A 79 9.55 12.87 -15.43
CA ASP A 79 9.91 13.39 -16.74
C ASP A 79 9.47 12.43 -17.86
N LEU A 80 9.56 11.13 -17.66
CA LEU A 80 9.01 10.13 -18.58
C LEU A 80 7.49 10.26 -18.70
N ALA A 81 6.77 10.36 -17.59
CA ALA A 81 5.32 10.54 -17.59
C ALA A 81 4.90 11.83 -18.32
N LYS A 82 5.70 12.91 -18.24
CA LYS A 82 5.47 14.16 -19.00
C LYS A 82 5.50 13.94 -20.52
N VAL A 83 6.35 13.04 -21.00
CA VAL A 83 6.41 12.72 -22.45
C VAL A 83 5.10 12.11 -22.91
N PHE A 84 4.48 11.24 -22.11
CA PHE A 84 3.25 10.54 -22.49
C PHE A 84 1.97 11.36 -22.35
N VAL A 85 1.83 12.13 -21.28
CA VAL A 85 0.55 12.77 -20.94
C VAL A 85 0.68 14.26 -20.62
N GLY A 86 1.89 14.80 -20.56
CA GLY A 86 2.15 16.19 -20.14
C GLY A 86 1.53 17.25 -21.05
N PHE A 87 1.34 16.95 -22.33
CA PHE A 87 0.80 17.88 -23.33
C PHE A 87 -0.74 18.02 -23.27
N ILE A 88 -1.41 17.15 -22.55
CA ILE A 88 -2.86 17.16 -22.42
C ILE A 88 -3.29 18.30 -21.48
N ARG A 89 -4.51 18.85 -21.64
CA ARG A 89 -5.07 19.82 -20.70
C ARG A 89 -5.19 19.18 -19.31
N GLY A 90 -4.61 19.82 -18.27
CA GLY A 90 -4.45 19.21 -16.95
C GLY A 90 -3.29 18.22 -16.87
N GLY A 91 -2.37 18.26 -17.85
CA GLY A 91 -1.32 17.27 -18.05
C GLY A 91 -0.46 17.01 -16.83
N LEU A 92 -0.11 18.02 -16.03
CA LEU A 92 0.71 17.81 -14.82
C LEU A 92 0.00 16.96 -13.76
N ALA A 93 -1.33 17.05 -13.65
CA ALA A 93 -2.07 16.19 -12.74
C ALA A 93 -2.15 14.74 -13.26
N LEU A 94 -2.25 14.55 -14.59
CA LEU A 94 -2.14 13.23 -15.22
C LEU A 94 -0.73 12.64 -15.06
N VAL A 95 0.30 13.47 -15.24
CA VAL A 95 1.70 13.09 -14.98
C VAL A 95 1.89 12.61 -13.55
N ASN A 96 1.29 13.29 -12.57
CA ASN A 96 1.35 12.90 -11.17
C ASN A 96 0.79 11.49 -10.95
N VAL A 97 -0.42 11.22 -11.45
CA VAL A 97 -1.05 9.89 -11.34
C VAL A 97 -0.22 8.81 -12.03
N LEU A 98 0.26 9.08 -13.26
CA LEU A 98 1.07 8.11 -14.01
C LEU A 98 2.45 7.88 -13.37
N ALA A 99 3.09 8.94 -12.89
CA ALA A 99 4.37 8.84 -12.20
C ALA A 99 4.24 8.05 -10.90
N SER A 100 3.15 8.24 -10.13
CA SER A 100 2.85 7.43 -8.95
C SER A 100 2.59 5.95 -9.29
N THR A 101 1.97 5.65 -10.43
CA THR A 101 1.85 4.25 -10.89
C THR A 101 3.23 3.63 -11.13
N LEU A 102 4.10 4.34 -11.88
CA LEU A 102 5.44 3.85 -12.22
C LEU A 102 6.34 3.75 -10.99
N PHE A 103 6.32 4.78 -10.13
CA PHE A 103 7.14 4.77 -8.91
C PHE A 103 6.59 3.81 -7.85
N GLY A 104 5.29 3.59 -7.83
CA GLY A 104 4.63 2.59 -7.00
C GLY A 104 5.19 1.19 -7.21
N CYS A 105 5.50 0.83 -8.48
CA CYS A 105 6.20 -0.42 -8.83
C CYS A 105 7.60 -0.55 -8.23
N LEU A 106 8.16 0.50 -7.66
CA LEU A 106 9.49 0.50 -7.02
C LEU A 106 9.40 0.60 -5.51
N SER A 107 8.48 1.45 -5.01
CA SER A 107 8.37 1.78 -3.58
C SER A 107 7.46 0.83 -2.82
N GLY A 108 6.40 0.33 -3.44
CA GLY A 108 5.37 -0.48 -2.79
C GLY A 108 4.66 0.19 -1.61
N SER A 109 4.79 1.51 -1.45
CA SER A 109 4.33 2.27 -0.29
C SER A 109 3.72 3.61 -0.68
N SER A 110 2.47 3.83 -0.31
CA SER A 110 1.76 5.10 -0.55
C SER A 110 2.45 6.30 0.13
N VAL A 111 2.95 6.11 1.35
CA VAL A 111 3.69 7.16 2.10
C VAL A 111 5.00 7.52 1.39
N ALA A 112 5.77 6.51 0.95
CA ALA A 112 7.03 6.72 0.24
C ALA A 112 6.79 7.37 -1.14
N ASP A 113 5.74 6.94 -1.85
CA ASP A 113 5.34 7.55 -3.13
C ASP A 113 4.95 9.01 -2.96
N THR A 114 4.09 9.32 -1.99
CA THR A 114 3.70 10.71 -1.67
C THR A 114 4.91 11.57 -1.33
N ALA A 115 5.87 11.04 -0.56
CA ALA A 115 7.08 11.77 -0.21
C ALA A 115 7.95 12.05 -1.43
N SER A 116 8.14 11.08 -2.31
CA SER A 116 9.04 11.17 -3.46
C SER A 116 8.42 11.93 -4.62
N ILE A 117 7.29 11.47 -5.14
CA ILE A 117 6.58 12.10 -6.26
C ILE A 117 6.02 13.45 -5.83
N GLY A 118 5.42 13.54 -4.63
CA GLY A 118 4.85 14.78 -4.11
C GLY A 118 5.87 15.90 -3.95
N SER A 119 7.08 15.59 -3.50
CA SER A 119 8.16 16.60 -3.37
C SER A 119 8.55 17.24 -4.70
N VAL A 120 8.36 16.52 -5.81
CA VAL A 120 8.63 17.02 -7.18
C VAL A 120 7.37 17.65 -7.78
N MET A 121 6.25 16.95 -7.74
CA MET A 121 5.05 17.31 -8.47
C MET A 121 4.24 18.44 -7.83
N ILE A 122 4.10 18.47 -6.49
CA ILE A 122 3.30 19.51 -5.83
C ILE A 122 3.87 20.91 -6.11
N PRO A 123 5.17 21.18 -5.91
CA PRO A 123 5.75 22.49 -6.25
C PRO A 123 5.66 22.82 -7.74
N GLU A 124 5.83 21.82 -8.61
CA GLU A 124 5.76 22.02 -10.04
C GLU A 124 4.33 22.34 -10.51
N MET A 125 3.32 21.64 -9.99
CA MET A 125 1.92 21.93 -10.28
C MET A 125 1.54 23.33 -9.80
N VAL A 126 1.91 23.72 -8.59
CA VAL A 126 1.64 25.05 -8.03
C VAL A 126 2.27 26.15 -8.87
N LYS A 127 3.51 25.97 -9.33
CA LYS A 127 4.18 26.90 -10.26
C LYS A 127 3.43 27.08 -11.58
N ASN A 128 2.70 26.05 -12.02
CA ASN A 128 1.92 26.05 -13.26
C ASN A 128 0.44 26.40 -13.04
N GLY A 129 0.10 27.03 -11.91
CA GLY A 129 -1.23 27.60 -11.66
C GLY A 129 -2.26 26.64 -11.05
N TYR A 130 -1.86 25.46 -10.60
CA TYR A 130 -2.75 24.58 -9.82
C TYR A 130 -2.83 25.03 -8.37
N SER A 131 -4.00 24.86 -7.72
CA SER A 131 -4.09 25.11 -6.28
C SER A 131 -3.24 24.11 -5.50
N LYS A 132 -2.69 24.55 -4.36
CA LYS A 132 -1.89 23.66 -3.48
C LYS A 132 -2.71 22.47 -3.01
N VAL A 133 -3.96 22.71 -2.65
CA VAL A 133 -4.88 21.68 -2.17
C VAL A 133 -5.13 20.64 -3.25
N PHE A 134 -5.45 21.06 -4.49
CA PHE A 134 -5.66 20.16 -5.60
C PHE A 134 -4.42 19.33 -5.93
N ALA A 135 -3.23 19.97 -5.99
CA ALA A 135 -1.97 19.28 -6.25
C ALA A 135 -1.68 18.22 -5.16
N THR A 136 -1.94 18.56 -3.90
CA THR A 136 -1.80 17.63 -2.78
C THR A 136 -2.79 16.47 -2.91
N ASN A 137 -4.08 16.76 -3.19
CA ASN A 137 -5.12 15.74 -3.36
C ASN A 137 -4.80 14.74 -4.48
N VAL A 138 -4.39 15.22 -5.65
CA VAL A 138 -3.97 14.33 -6.75
C VAL A 138 -2.80 13.45 -6.34
N THR A 139 -1.82 14.01 -5.64
CA THR A 139 -0.63 13.27 -5.22
C THR A 139 -0.96 12.17 -4.21
N ILE A 140 -1.68 12.50 -3.13
CA ILE A 140 -2.01 11.50 -2.09
C ILE A 140 -2.94 10.40 -2.62
N CYS A 141 -3.90 10.75 -3.48
CA CYS A 141 -4.78 9.77 -4.10
C CYS A 141 -4.02 8.91 -5.14
N GLY A 142 -3.16 9.54 -5.95
CA GLY A 142 -2.29 8.82 -6.89
C GLY A 142 -1.38 7.82 -6.21
N SER A 143 -0.82 8.17 -5.07
CA SER A 143 0.10 7.33 -4.31
C SER A 143 -0.52 6.03 -3.76
N VAL A 144 -1.85 5.97 -3.61
CA VAL A 144 -2.54 4.73 -3.19
C VAL A 144 -2.31 3.60 -4.17
N GLN A 145 -2.06 3.89 -5.46
CA GLN A 145 -1.72 2.88 -6.45
C GLN A 145 -0.46 2.08 -6.08
N ALA A 146 0.51 2.70 -5.40
CA ALA A 146 1.73 2.03 -4.97
C ALA A 146 1.50 0.84 -4.02
N ILE A 147 0.31 0.76 -3.42
CA ILE A 147 -0.07 -0.37 -2.56
C ILE A 147 -0.53 -1.57 -3.38
N LEU A 148 -1.14 -1.32 -4.54
CA LEU A 148 -1.73 -2.34 -5.39
C LEU A 148 -0.73 -2.85 -6.43
N VAL A 149 -0.03 -1.91 -7.07
CA VAL A 149 0.91 -2.26 -8.14
C VAL A 149 2.13 -2.99 -7.55
N PRO A 150 2.51 -4.16 -8.11
CA PRO A 150 3.63 -4.93 -7.57
C PRO A 150 5.00 -4.30 -7.88
N PRO A 151 5.99 -4.52 -6.99
CA PRO A 151 5.89 -5.25 -5.72
C PRO A 151 5.32 -4.38 -4.59
N SER A 152 4.43 -4.94 -3.77
CA SER A 152 3.86 -4.26 -2.61
C SER A 152 4.20 -5.03 -1.32
N HIS A 153 4.80 -4.35 -0.34
CA HIS A 153 5.07 -4.96 0.96
C HIS A 153 3.78 -5.32 1.71
N ASN A 154 2.68 -4.62 1.46
CA ASN A 154 1.38 -4.93 2.06
C ASN A 154 0.78 -6.26 1.55
N SER A 155 1.03 -6.61 0.27
CA SER A 155 0.69 -7.92 -0.29
C SER A 155 1.45 -9.05 0.42
N ILE A 156 2.70 -8.81 0.79
CA ILE A 156 3.51 -9.77 1.55
C ILE A 156 2.93 -9.95 2.95
N ILE A 157 2.57 -8.84 3.64
CA ILE A 157 1.94 -8.89 4.96
C ILE A 157 0.60 -9.64 4.90
N TYR A 158 -0.19 -9.42 3.85
CA TYR A 158 -1.44 -10.16 3.64
C TYR A 158 -1.19 -11.66 3.46
N SER A 159 -0.23 -12.06 2.61
CA SER A 159 0.16 -13.47 2.44
C SER A 159 0.52 -14.11 3.79
N ILE A 160 1.29 -13.42 4.62
CA ILE A 160 1.66 -13.89 5.96
C ILE A 160 0.45 -14.00 6.89
N ALA A 161 -0.45 -13.02 6.85
CA ALA A 161 -1.68 -13.00 7.65
C ALA A 161 -2.66 -14.14 7.29
N THR A 162 -2.60 -14.63 6.04
CA THR A 162 -3.37 -15.82 5.61
C THR A 162 -2.74 -17.15 6.08
N GLY A 163 -1.67 -17.11 6.88
CA GLY A 163 -0.90 -18.30 7.26
C GLY A 163 -0.02 -18.84 6.12
N GLY A 164 0.28 -18.04 5.10
CA GLY A 164 1.05 -18.45 3.91
C GLY A 164 0.25 -19.27 2.89
N THR A 165 -1.06 -19.38 3.05
CA THR A 165 -1.93 -20.10 2.11
C THR A 165 -2.14 -19.39 0.79
N VAL A 166 -1.84 -18.09 0.73
CA VAL A 166 -1.93 -17.25 -0.47
C VAL A 166 -0.53 -16.90 -0.95
N SER A 167 -0.22 -17.22 -2.20
CA SER A 167 1.08 -16.95 -2.82
C SER A 167 1.34 -15.45 -2.98
N ILE A 168 2.54 -14.98 -2.63
CA ILE A 168 2.99 -13.60 -2.86
C ILE A 168 3.00 -13.28 -4.35
N ALA A 169 3.43 -14.23 -5.19
CA ALA A 169 3.45 -14.06 -6.64
C ALA A 169 2.02 -13.89 -7.20
N ALA A 170 1.06 -14.71 -6.72
CA ALA A 170 -0.34 -14.56 -7.10
C ALA A 170 -0.89 -13.17 -6.72
N LEU A 171 -0.57 -12.67 -5.54
CA LEU A 171 -0.99 -11.33 -5.10
C LEU A 171 -0.36 -10.21 -5.93
N PHE A 172 0.91 -10.35 -6.29
CA PHE A 172 1.56 -9.38 -7.15
C PHE A 172 0.90 -9.29 -8.52
N MET A 173 0.56 -10.43 -9.12
CA MET A 173 -0.18 -10.43 -10.39
C MET A 173 -1.59 -9.91 -10.25
N ALA A 174 -2.28 -10.29 -9.17
CA ALA A 174 -3.63 -9.83 -8.90
C ALA A 174 -3.72 -8.31 -8.72
N GLY A 175 -2.64 -7.65 -8.28
CA GLY A 175 -2.59 -6.21 -8.06
C GLY A 175 -2.44 -5.36 -9.31
N VAL A 176 -1.97 -5.92 -10.44
CA VAL A 176 -1.69 -5.16 -11.67
C VAL A 176 -2.95 -4.47 -12.21
N PHE A 177 -3.99 -5.22 -12.51
CA PHE A 177 -5.22 -4.65 -13.09
C PHE A 177 -6.01 -3.78 -12.11
N PRO A 178 -6.19 -4.14 -10.82
CA PRO A 178 -6.77 -3.23 -9.84
C PRO A 178 -6.01 -1.91 -9.72
N GLY A 179 -4.67 -1.93 -9.72
CA GLY A 179 -3.85 -0.72 -9.68
C GLY A 179 -4.01 0.15 -10.93
N LEU A 180 -4.03 -0.45 -12.12
CA LEU A 180 -4.29 0.27 -13.38
C LEU A 180 -5.72 0.82 -13.45
N LEU A 181 -6.72 0.05 -13.02
CA LEU A 181 -8.12 0.50 -12.96
C LEU A 181 -8.28 1.70 -12.01
N PHE A 182 -7.65 1.62 -10.84
CA PHE A 182 -7.65 2.71 -9.87
C PHE A 182 -7.04 3.99 -10.49
N GLY A 183 -5.89 3.86 -11.15
CA GLY A 183 -5.27 4.96 -11.90
C GLY A 183 -6.18 5.51 -12.99
N ALA A 184 -6.86 4.65 -13.74
CA ALA A 184 -7.78 5.07 -14.80
C ALA A 184 -8.99 5.85 -14.23
N CYS A 185 -9.55 5.45 -13.09
CA CYS A 185 -10.60 6.19 -12.40
C CYS A 185 -10.12 7.58 -11.96
N LEU A 186 -8.90 7.69 -11.42
CA LEU A 186 -8.31 8.98 -11.05
C LEU A 186 -8.01 9.85 -12.28
N ILE A 187 -7.48 9.28 -13.35
CA ILE A 187 -7.26 9.98 -14.63
C ILE A 187 -8.57 10.52 -15.16
N GLY A 188 -9.65 9.72 -15.15
CA GLY A 188 -10.99 10.15 -15.56
C GLY A 188 -11.50 11.36 -14.75
N LEU A 189 -11.34 11.31 -13.43
CA LEU A 189 -11.69 12.43 -12.54
C LEU A 189 -10.86 13.68 -12.83
N VAL A 190 -9.53 13.53 -12.95
CA VAL A 190 -8.61 14.64 -13.22
C VAL A 190 -8.94 15.31 -14.57
N LEU A 191 -9.22 14.53 -15.61
CA LEU A 191 -9.64 15.06 -16.92
C LEU A 191 -10.95 15.83 -16.83
N TRP A 192 -11.92 15.33 -16.07
CA TRP A 192 -13.18 16.01 -15.84
C TRP A 192 -12.98 17.34 -15.10
N GLN A 193 -12.18 17.36 -14.03
CA GLN A 193 -11.84 18.57 -13.28
C GLN A 193 -11.02 19.56 -14.11
N ALA A 194 -10.07 19.07 -14.92
CA ALA A 194 -9.26 19.91 -15.81
C ALA A 194 -10.10 20.68 -16.82
N ARG A 195 -11.18 20.06 -17.34
CA ARG A 195 -12.12 20.73 -18.24
C ARG A 195 -12.93 21.80 -17.51
N ARG A 196 -13.35 21.52 -16.26
CA ARG A 196 -14.17 22.46 -15.46
C ARG A 196 -13.37 23.66 -14.95
N GLN A 197 -12.15 23.43 -14.50
CA GLN A 197 -11.31 24.46 -13.86
C GLN A 197 -10.38 25.18 -14.86
N GLY A 198 -10.38 24.77 -16.13
CA GLY A 198 -9.61 25.44 -17.18
C GLY A 198 -8.09 25.30 -17.03
N PHE A 199 -7.59 24.18 -16.49
CA PHE A 199 -6.16 23.95 -16.30
C PHE A 199 -5.39 24.08 -17.61
N PRO A 200 -4.12 24.57 -17.55
CA PRO A 200 -3.29 24.73 -18.73
C PRO A 200 -2.95 23.37 -19.36
N ALA A 201 -2.77 23.41 -20.68
CA ALA A 201 -2.12 22.32 -21.40
C ALA A 201 -0.59 22.52 -21.34
N GLY A 202 0.15 21.42 -21.20
CA GLY A 202 1.61 21.48 -21.21
C GLY A 202 2.18 21.53 -22.65
N ARG A 203 3.51 21.56 -22.72
CA ARG A 203 4.24 21.54 -23.99
C ARG A 203 4.34 20.09 -24.51
N VAL A 204 4.17 19.93 -25.82
CA VAL A 204 4.53 18.67 -26.50
C VAL A 204 6.06 18.51 -26.48
N VAL A 205 6.54 17.40 -25.95
CA VAL A 205 7.98 17.08 -25.94
C VAL A 205 8.38 16.57 -27.31
N PRO A 206 9.41 17.16 -27.97
CA PRO A 206 9.91 16.66 -29.26
C PRO A 206 10.38 15.20 -29.16
N LEU A 207 10.15 14.40 -30.18
CA LEU A 207 10.47 12.97 -30.19
C LEU A 207 11.93 12.68 -29.78
N ARG A 208 12.88 13.48 -30.26
CA ARG A 208 14.31 13.33 -29.93
C ARG A 208 14.59 13.56 -28.43
N GLU A 209 13.93 14.54 -27.83
CA GLU A 209 14.03 14.83 -26.40
C GLU A 209 13.34 13.75 -25.59
N GLY A 210 12.14 13.32 -26.02
CA GLY A 210 11.37 12.22 -25.41
C GLY A 210 12.14 10.90 -25.38
N LEU A 211 12.83 10.57 -26.48
CA LEU A 211 13.67 9.36 -26.55
C LEU A 211 14.85 9.43 -25.56
N LYS A 212 15.48 10.59 -25.40
CA LYS A 212 16.56 10.80 -24.43
C LYS A 212 16.04 10.63 -23.00
N ILE A 213 14.87 11.21 -22.67
CA ILE A 213 14.23 11.05 -21.36
C ILE A 213 13.88 9.58 -21.10
N ALA A 214 13.33 8.90 -22.11
CA ALA A 214 13.00 7.48 -22.00
C ALA A 214 14.23 6.61 -21.73
N LEU A 215 15.35 6.86 -22.45
CA LEU A 215 16.60 6.15 -22.23
C LEU A 215 17.20 6.41 -20.84
N ASP A 216 17.05 7.61 -20.29
CA ASP A 216 17.50 7.92 -18.92
C ASP A 216 16.62 7.22 -17.87
N ALA A 217 15.31 7.13 -18.10
CA ALA A 217 14.38 6.47 -17.20
C ALA A 217 14.46 4.92 -17.25
N VAL A 218 14.93 4.33 -18.36
CA VAL A 218 15.00 2.86 -18.56
C VAL A 218 15.74 2.17 -17.43
N TRP A 219 16.85 2.73 -16.96
CA TRP A 219 17.63 2.15 -15.88
C TRP A 219 16.81 1.98 -14.58
N GLY A 220 15.95 2.93 -14.24
CA GLY A 220 15.01 2.78 -13.14
C GLY A 220 13.94 1.71 -13.43
N LEU A 221 13.39 1.68 -14.64
CA LEU A 221 12.37 0.71 -15.05
C LEU A 221 12.88 -0.73 -15.10
N ILE A 222 14.16 -0.96 -15.39
CA ILE A 222 14.78 -2.30 -15.35
C ILE A 222 14.60 -2.96 -13.98
N THR A 223 14.56 -2.19 -12.87
CA THR A 223 14.28 -2.76 -11.54
C THR A 223 12.92 -3.46 -11.51
N ILE A 224 11.90 -2.87 -12.15
CA ILE A 224 10.56 -3.50 -12.23
C ILE A 224 10.64 -4.80 -13.01
N VAL A 225 11.38 -4.78 -14.13
CA VAL A 225 11.57 -5.98 -14.97
C VAL A 225 12.31 -7.06 -14.19
N ILE A 226 13.34 -6.72 -13.41
CA ILE A 226 14.07 -7.67 -12.57
C ILE A 226 13.12 -8.30 -11.55
N ILE A 227 12.32 -7.49 -10.86
CA ILE A 227 11.43 -7.99 -9.81
C ILE A 227 10.32 -8.85 -10.42
N LEU A 228 9.51 -8.27 -11.29
CA LEU A 228 8.36 -8.98 -11.87
C LEU A 228 8.80 -10.10 -12.81
N GLY A 229 9.73 -9.81 -13.69
CA GLY A 229 10.25 -10.82 -14.63
C GLY A 229 10.91 -11.99 -13.92
N GLY A 230 11.67 -11.74 -12.85
CA GLY A 230 12.29 -12.79 -12.05
C GLY A 230 11.29 -13.68 -11.33
N ILE A 231 10.24 -13.09 -10.73
CA ILE A 231 9.17 -13.82 -10.03
C ILE A 231 8.28 -14.57 -11.05
N LEU A 232 7.86 -13.90 -12.13
CA LEU A 232 6.94 -14.45 -13.11
C LEU A 232 7.55 -15.60 -13.93
N SER A 233 8.85 -15.53 -14.21
CA SER A 233 9.58 -16.61 -14.88
C SER A 233 9.86 -17.82 -13.98
N GLY A 234 9.59 -17.70 -12.66
CA GLY A 234 9.94 -18.73 -11.68
C GLY A 234 11.44 -18.84 -11.39
N MET A 235 12.26 -17.92 -11.94
CA MET A 235 13.71 -17.92 -11.70
C MET A 235 14.06 -17.48 -10.28
N PHE A 236 13.27 -16.57 -9.70
CA PHE A 236 13.50 -16.04 -8.36
C PHE A 236 12.25 -16.16 -7.50
N THR A 237 12.47 -16.47 -6.23
CA THR A 237 11.48 -16.23 -5.18
C THR A 237 11.31 -14.73 -4.94
N ALA A 238 10.26 -14.32 -4.25
CA ALA A 238 10.05 -12.91 -3.90
C ALA A 238 11.23 -12.32 -3.09
N ILE A 239 11.88 -13.13 -2.24
CA ILE A 239 13.02 -12.72 -1.43
C ILE A 239 14.26 -12.48 -2.30
N GLU A 240 14.59 -13.45 -3.16
CA GLU A 240 15.74 -13.37 -4.08
C GLU A 240 15.56 -12.20 -5.04
N SER A 241 14.36 -12.01 -5.56
CA SER A 241 14.02 -10.89 -6.44
C SER A 241 14.21 -9.54 -5.74
N GLY A 242 13.79 -9.44 -4.47
CA GLY A 242 14.02 -8.25 -3.65
C GLY A 242 15.51 -7.98 -3.40
N ALA A 243 16.30 -9.03 -3.12
CA ALA A 243 17.75 -8.92 -2.92
C ALA A 243 18.47 -8.45 -4.19
N VAL A 244 18.14 -9.05 -5.34
CA VAL A 244 18.71 -8.66 -6.65
C VAL A 244 18.30 -7.23 -7.00
N ALA A 245 17.03 -6.85 -6.77
CA ALA A 245 16.56 -5.48 -6.97
C ALA A 245 17.30 -4.47 -6.11
N CYS A 246 17.62 -4.83 -4.85
CA CYS A 246 18.37 -3.99 -3.96
C CYS A 246 19.80 -3.73 -4.47
N VAL A 247 20.51 -4.78 -4.89
CA VAL A 247 21.85 -4.68 -5.49
C VAL A 247 21.81 -3.83 -6.76
N TYR A 248 20.81 -4.08 -7.61
CA TYR A 248 20.63 -3.31 -8.85
C TYR A 248 20.30 -1.83 -8.56
N ALA A 249 19.45 -1.55 -7.56
CA ALA A 249 19.15 -0.18 -7.13
C ALA A 249 20.41 0.59 -6.70
N PHE A 250 21.30 -0.05 -5.94
CA PHE A 250 22.60 0.52 -5.61
C PHE A 250 23.43 0.82 -6.84
N PHE A 251 23.55 -0.15 -7.74
CA PHE A 251 24.31 0.04 -8.99
C PHE A 251 23.73 1.17 -9.83
N CYS A 252 22.42 1.20 -10.02
CA CYS A 252 21.73 2.23 -10.79
C CYS A 252 21.95 3.63 -10.22
N THR A 253 21.75 3.82 -8.92
CA THR A 253 21.76 5.15 -8.31
C THR A 253 23.16 5.69 -8.02
N MET A 254 24.12 4.84 -7.67
CA MET A 254 25.47 5.23 -7.30
C MET A 254 26.47 5.19 -8.45
N VAL A 255 26.31 4.26 -9.41
CA VAL A 255 27.26 4.09 -10.50
C VAL A 255 26.74 4.76 -11.80
N ILE A 256 25.48 4.50 -12.17
CA ILE A 256 24.91 5.03 -13.42
C ILE A 256 24.51 6.50 -13.23
N TYR A 257 23.62 6.78 -12.29
CA TYR A 257 23.09 8.13 -12.07
C TYR A 257 24.04 9.02 -11.28
N LYS A 258 24.86 8.45 -10.39
CA LYS A 258 25.82 9.15 -9.53
C LYS A 258 25.19 10.26 -8.67
N GLU A 259 23.89 10.15 -8.40
CA GLU A 259 23.16 11.15 -7.62
C GLU A 259 23.21 10.87 -6.12
N TYR A 260 23.45 9.61 -5.72
CA TYR A 260 23.52 9.23 -4.32
C TYR A 260 24.98 9.03 -3.86
N LYS A 261 25.37 9.72 -2.78
CA LYS A 261 26.75 9.68 -2.28
C LYS A 261 26.94 8.56 -1.27
N TRP A 262 28.03 7.81 -1.36
CA TRP A 262 28.39 6.75 -0.42
C TRP A 262 28.36 7.19 1.05
N ARG A 263 28.68 8.45 1.34
CA ARG A 263 28.65 9.00 2.72
C ARG A 263 27.24 9.12 3.31
N GLU A 264 26.21 9.12 2.50
CA GLU A 264 24.81 9.23 2.92
C GLU A 264 24.18 7.86 3.17
N LEU A 265 24.82 6.79 2.67
CA LEU A 265 24.36 5.42 2.82
C LEU A 265 24.06 4.99 4.26
N PRO A 266 24.92 5.28 5.26
CA PRO A 266 24.61 4.90 6.65
C PRO A 266 23.33 5.56 7.20
N LYS A 267 23.02 6.79 6.77
CA LYS A 267 21.78 7.49 7.17
C LYS A 267 20.55 6.83 6.55
N LEU A 268 20.64 6.45 5.28
CA LEU A 268 19.56 5.74 4.58
C LEU A 268 19.32 4.38 5.22
N VAL A 269 20.37 3.59 5.42
CA VAL A 269 20.28 2.28 6.08
C VAL A 269 19.66 2.41 7.47
N HIS A 270 20.09 3.38 8.26
CA HIS A 270 19.51 3.63 9.60
C HIS A 270 18.01 3.95 9.52
N ARG A 271 17.57 4.75 8.55
CA ARG A 271 16.14 5.05 8.34
C ARG A 271 15.35 3.81 7.93
N VAL A 272 15.88 3.05 6.98
CA VAL A 272 15.29 1.78 6.53
C VAL A 272 15.18 0.80 7.67
N THR A 273 16.24 0.65 8.48
CA THR A 273 16.24 -0.22 9.66
C THR A 273 15.15 0.17 10.65
N LYS A 274 14.93 1.47 10.90
CA LYS A 274 13.83 1.92 11.76
C LYS A 274 12.47 1.53 11.20
N THR A 275 12.26 1.73 9.89
CA THR A 275 11.00 1.35 9.23
C THR A 275 10.75 -0.15 9.31
N VAL A 276 11.78 -0.95 9.00
CA VAL A 276 11.70 -2.41 9.07
C VAL A 276 11.45 -2.88 10.51
N ALA A 277 12.14 -2.31 11.49
CA ALA A 277 11.97 -2.65 12.91
C ALA A 277 10.52 -2.37 13.38
N MET A 278 9.94 -1.23 12.97
CA MET A 278 8.55 -0.92 13.29
C MET A 278 7.59 -1.96 12.69
N VAL A 279 7.78 -2.34 11.43
CA VAL A 279 6.95 -3.35 10.76
C VAL A 279 7.11 -4.72 11.44
N MET A 280 8.34 -5.14 11.75
CA MET A 280 8.60 -6.41 12.44
C MET A 280 7.96 -6.46 13.83
N MET A 281 8.01 -5.35 14.57
CA MET A 281 7.36 -5.25 15.88
C MET A 281 5.84 -5.37 15.77
N VAL A 282 5.22 -4.72 14.78
CA VAL A 282 3.79 -4.87 14.47
C VAL A 282 3.46 -6.35 14.21
N ILE A 283 4.25 -7.01 13.37
CA ILE A 283 4.04 -8.44 13.02
C ILE A 283 4.18 -9.34 14.24
N GLY A 284 5.19 -9.13 15.07
CA GLY A 284 5.40 -9.92 16.29
C GLY A 284 4.23 -9.79 17.26
N PHE A 285 3.82 -8.57 17.59
CA PHE A 285 2.68 -8.37 18.50
C PHE A 285 1.35 -8.81 17.87
N ALA A 286 1.17 -8.63 16.57
CA ALA A 286 -0.02 -9.13 15.87
C ALA A 286 -0.09 -10.67 15.85
N ALA A 287 1.06 -11.35 15.77
CA ALA A 287 1.09 -12.81 15.86
C ALA A 287 0.63 -13.30 17.23
N ALA A 288 1.09 -12.67 18.32
CA ALA A 288 0.64 -12.98 19.66
C ALA A 288 -0.85 -12.65 19.88
N PHE A 289 -1.30 -11.50 19.38
CA PHE A 289 -2.71 -11.10 19.40
C PHE A 289 -3.57 -12.09 18.62
N GLY A 290 -3.14 -12.48 17.43
CA GLY A 290 -3.80 -13.50 16.60
C GLY A 290 -3.85 -14.88 17.25
N TYR A 291 -2.80 -15.25 17.97
CA TYR A 291 -2.74 -16.50 18.74
C TYR A 291 -3.86 -16.54 19.81
N LEU A 292 -4.02 -15.46 20.59
CA LEU A 292 -5.13 -15.37 21.55
C LEU A 292 -6.50 -15.37 20.86
N MET A 293 -6.64 -14.64 19.74
CA MET A 293 -7.89 -14.66 18.96
C MET A 293 -8.26 -16.08 18.52
N ALA A 294 -7.26 -16.87 18.10
CA ALA A 294 -7.47 -18.24 17.68
C ALA A 294 -7.93 -19.14 18.84
N ILE A 295 -7.26 -19.07 20.01
CA ILE A 295 -7.64 -19.82 21.22
C ILE A 295 -9.06 -19.47 21.65
N MET A 296 -9.44 -18.20 21.61
CA MET A 296 -10.78 -17.73 21.96
C MET A 296 -11.83 -17.98 20.87
N GLN A 297 -11.44 -18.62 19.76
CA GLN A 297 -12.28 -18.90 18.60
C GLN A 297 -12.97 -17.64 18.02
N LEU A 298 -12.31 -16.47 18.12
CA LEU A 298 -12.85 -15.22 17.62
C LEU A 298 -13.16 -15.27 16.11
N PRO A 299 -12.31 -15.84 15.24
CA PRO A 299 -12.63 -15.96 13.82
C PRO A 299 -13.89 -16.79 13.55
N ALA A 300 -14.09 -17.91 14.28
CA ALA A 300 -15.28 -18.74 14.13
C ALA A 300 -16.56 -18.03 14.60
N LYS A 301 -16.48 -17.32 15.73
CA LYS A 301 -17.61 -16.52 16.25
C LYS A 301 -17.96 -15.36 15.31
N ALA A 302 -16.95 -14.68 14.76
CA ALA A 302 -17.15 -13.63 13.77
C ALA A 302 -17.80 -14.19 12.49
N THR A 303 -17.32 -15.34 12.01
CA THR A 303 -17.91 -16.01 10.84
C THR A 303 -19.39 -16.34 11.08
N ALA A 304 -19.72 -16.94 12.22
CA ALA A 304 -21.12 -17.24 12.56
C ALA A 304 -21.97 -15.97 12.65
N PHE A 305 -21.44 -14.91 13.24
CA PHE A 305 -22.13 -13.61 13.31
C PHE A 305 -22.40 -13.01 11.91
N PHE A 306 -21.38 -12.95 11.06
CA PHE A 306 -21.52 -12.39 9.72
C PHE A 306 -22.48 -13.22 8.84
N LEU A 307 -22.38 -14.56 8.88
CA LEU A 307 -23.29 -15.44 8.13
C LEU A 307 -24.72 -15.35 8.63
N ALA A 308 -24.94 -15.03 9.91
CA ALA A 308 -26.28 -14.77 10.43
C ALA A 308 -26.89 -13.45 9.95
N LEU A 309 -26.05 -12.47 9.48
CA LEU A 309 -26.54 -11.19 8.97
C LEU A 309 -27.10 -11.31 7.56
N THR A 310 -26.49 -12.10 6.69
CA THR A 310 -26.90 -12.24 5.28
C THR A 310 -26.27 -13.46 4.61
N ASP A 311 -27.07 -14.13 3.79
CA ASP A 311 -26.60 -15.22 2.91
C ASP A 311 -26.15 -14.69 1.53
N ASN A 312 -26.35 -13.39 1.27
CA ASN A 312 -26.00 -12.80 0.00
C ASN A 312 -24.54 -12.34 -0.03
N LYS A 313 -23.74 -13.00 -0.87
CA LYS A 313 -22.31 -12.70 -1.07
C LYS A 313 -22.03 -11.21 -1.35
N TYR A 314 -22.85 -10.57 -2.18
CA TYR A 314 -22.64 -9.17 -2.59
C TYR A 314 -22.90 -8.20 -1.45
N VAL A 315 -23.93 -8.46 -0.65
CA VAL A 315 -24.25 -7.66 0.54
C VAL A 315 -23.15 -7.87 1.60
N MET A 316 -22.68 -9.09 1.78
CA MET A 316 -21.57 -9.40 2.70
C MET A 316 -20.30 -8.62 2.34
N LEU A 317 -19.90 -8.65 1.07
CA LEU A 317 -18.72 -7.89 0.61
C LEU A 317 -18.90 -6.38 0.80
N LEU A 318 -20.12 -5.84 0.63
CA LEU A 318 -20.39 -4.44 0.91
C LEU A 318 -20.23 -4.12 2.40
N LEU A 319 -20.78 -4.95 3.29
CA LEU A 319 -20.66 -4.77 4.74
C LEU A 319 -19.18 -4.82 5.18
N ILE A 320 -18.43 -5.78 4.66
CA ILE A 320 -16.99 -5.88 4.92
C ILE A 320 -16.25 -4.64 4.41
N ASN A 321 -16.57 -4.15 3.20
CA ASN A 321 -15.96 -2.92 2.67
C ASN A 321 -16.25 -1.71 3.56
N ILE A 322 -17.48 -1.52 4.01
CA ILE A 322 -17.84 -0.40 4.90
C ILE A 322 -17.08 -0.53 6.22
N LEU A 323 -17.03 -1.72 6.80
CA LEU A 323 -16.31 -1.97 8.05
C LEU A 323 -14.80 -1.69 7.90
N LEU A 324 -14.17 -2.18 6.83
CA LEU A 324 -12.75 -1.95 6.56
C LEU A 324 -12.44 -0.47 6.29
N LEU A 325 -13.32 0.26 5.57
CA LEU A 325 -13.17 1.71 5.38
C LEU A 325 -13.21 2.44 6.72
N LEU A 326 -14.18 2.12 7.58
CA LEU A 326 -14.28 2.74 8.90
C LEU A 326 -13.04 2.46 9.76
N LEU A 327 -12.62 1.20 9.86
CA LEU A 327 -11.46 0.82 10.66
C LEU A 327 -10.15 1.40 10.09
N GLY A 328 -10.02 1.46 8.76
CA GLY A 328 -8.85 2.00 8.07
C GLY A 328 -8.61 3.49 8.30
N THR A 329 -9.63 4.26 8.76
CA THR A 329 -9.45 5.67 9.10
C THR A 329 -8.66 5.87 10.40
N PHE A 330 -8.66 4.87 11.29
CA PHE A 330 -8.06 4.97 12.63
C PHE A 330 -6.69 4.30 12.75
N MET A 331 -6.38 3.37 11.84
CA MET A 331 -5.20 2.52 11.98
C MET A 331 -4.41 2.47 10.68
N ASP A 332 -3.10 2.26 10.82
CA ASP A 332 -2.23 2.00 9.67
C ASP A 332 -2.53 0.63 9.02
N MET A 333 -2.14 0.48 7.77
CA MET A 333 -2.50 -0.65 6.93
C MET A 333 -1.95 -2.00 7.44
N ALA A 334 -0.69 -2.04 7.88
CA ALA A 334 -0.04 -3.28 8.30
C ALA A 334 -0.76 -3.95 9.50
N PRO A 335 -1.04 -3.24 10.62
CA PRO A 335 -1.84 -3.79 11.72
C PRO A 335 -3.22 -4.24 11.27
N MET A 336 -3.88 -3.45 10.41
CA MET A 336 -5.22 -3.77 9.93
C MET A 336 -5.25 -5.08 9.14
N ILE A 337 -4.30 -5.29 8.24
CA ILE A 337 -4.18 -6.54 7.49
C ILE A 337 -4.01 -7.72 8.46
N LEU A 338 -3.12 -7.60 9.45
CA LEU A 338 -2.80 -8.67 10.38
C LEU A 338 -3.96 -9.02 11.33
N ILE A 339 -4.79 -8.04 11.71
CA ILE A 339 -5.95 -8.25 12.59
C ILE A 339 -7.15 -8.73 11.78
N CYS A 340 -7.46 -8.05 10.67
CA CYS A 340 -8.71 -8.29 9.94
C CYS A 340 -8.64 -9.54 9.06
N THR A 341 -7.46 -9.90 8.51
CA THR A 341 -7.36 -11.08 7.64
C THR A 341 -7.78 -12.37 8.33
N PRO A 342 -7.28 -12.76 9.51
CA PRO A 342 -7.69 -14.00 10.15
C PRO A 342 -9.16 -14.00 10.58
N ILE A 343 -9.78 -12.84 10.79
CA ILE A 343 -11.19 -12.69 11.15
C ILE A 343 -12.08 -12.78 9.90
N MET A 344 -11.74 -12.06 8.83
CA MET A 344 -12.60 -11.91 7.64
C MET A 344 -12.40 -13.03 6.62
N LEU A 345 -11.18 -13.57 6.51
CA LEU A 345 -10.88 -14.59 5.51
C LEU A 345 -11.75 -15.85 5.62
N PRO A 346 -12.05 -16.41 6.81
CA PRO A 346 -12.98 -17.52 6.93
C PRO A 346 -14.40 -17.16 6.46
N VAL A 347 -14.87 -15.93 6.76
CA VAL A 347 -16.20 -15.43 6.33
C VAL A 347 -16.29 -15.44 4.81
N VAL A 348 -15.32 -14.80 4.13
CA VAL A 348 -15.35 -14.65 2.66
C VAL A 348 -15.12 -15.99 1.95
N LYS A 349 -14.32 -16.90 2.52
CA LYS A 349 -14.15 -18.28 2.02
C LYS A 349 -15.46 -19.07 2.10
N ALA A 350 -16.20 -18.96 3.20
CA ALA A 350 -17.50 -19.60 3.34
C ALA A 350 -18.52 -19.12 2.30
N MET A 351 -18.39 -17.87 1.84
CA MET A 351 -19.21 -17.27 0.77
C MET A 351 -18.67 -17.55 -0.65
N GLY A 352 -17.64 -18.39 -0.80
CA GLY A 352 -17.04 -18.73 -2.09
C GLY A 352 -16.27 -17.59 -2.74
N VAL A 353 -15.67 -16.69 -1.95
CA VAL A 353 -14.76 -15.65 -2.45
C VAL A 353 -13.33 -16.16 -2.44
N ASP A 354 -12.63 -15.97 -3.55
CA ASP A 354 -11.22 -16.34 -3.66
C ASP A 354 -10.35 -15.52 -2.70
N PRO A 355 -9.41 -16.14 -1.95
CA PRO A 355 -8.52 -15.42 -1.02
C PRO A 355 -7.61 -14.39 -1.66
N VAL A 356 -7.15 -14.60 -2.90
CA VAL A 356 -6.31 -13.65 -3.65
C VAL A 356 -7.15 -12.41 -3.99
N HIS A 357 -8.37 -12.64 -4.49
CA HIS A 357 -9.32 -11.57 -4.79
C HIS A 357 -9.66 -10.74 -3.55
N PHE A 358 -9.95 -11.41 -2.42
CA PHE A 358 -10.21 -10.72 -1.15
C PHE A 358 -9.00 -9.89 -0.68
N GLY A 359 -7.79 -10.39 -0.92
CA GLY A 359 -6.57 -9.64 -0.66
C GLY A 359 -6.55 -8.30 -1.42
N MET A 360 -6.91 -8.29 -2.69
CA MET A 360 -6.96 -7.06 -3.49
C MET A 360 -8.05 -6.10 -3.00
N ILE A 361 -9.23 -6.62 -2.62
CA ILE A 361 -10.29 -5.81 -2.01
C ILE A 361 -9.79 -5.15 -0.74
N MET A 362 -9.18 -5.91 0.16
CA MET A 362 -8.67 -5.41 1.43
C MET A 362 -7.57 -4.37 1.23
N LEU A 363 -6.58 -4.63 0.36
CA LEU A 363 -5.48 -3.72 0.09
C LEU A 363 -5.97 -2.38 -0.48
N LEU A 364 -6.90 -2.42 -1.44
CA LEU A 364 -7.48 -1.21 -2.01
C LEU A 364 -8.30 -0.42 -0.99
N ASN A 365 -9.13 -1.13 -0.21
CA ASN A 365 -9.98 -0.54 0.80
C ASN A 365 -9.16 0.19 1.88
N LEU A 366 -8.18 -0.51 2.47
CA LEU A 366 -7.29 0.07 3.48
C LEU A 366 -6.40 1.17 2.90
N GLY A 367 -6.05 1.08 1.60
CA GLY A 367 -5.36 2.15 0.89
C GLY A 367 -6.14 3.46 0.87
N ILE A 368 -7.46 3.40 0.68
CA ILE A 368 -8.35 4.57 0.81
C ILE A 368 -8.33 5.09 2.26
N GLY A 369 -8.30 4.19 3.24
CA GLY A 369 -8.15 4.54 4.66
C GLY A 369 -6.92 5.39 4.95
N LEU A 370 -5.76 5.12 4.31
CA LEU A 370 -4.52 5.87 4.54
C LEU A 370 -4.58 7.36 4.18
N ILE A 371 -5.56 7.77 3.40
CA ILE A 371 -5.77 9.17 3.03
C ILE A 371 -7.03 9.76 3.69
N THR A 372 -7.67 9.00 4.58
CA THR A 372 -8.93 9.41 5.22
C THR A 372 -8.67 9.87 6.66
N PRO A 373 -9.16 11.07 7.07
CA PRO A 373 -9.10 11.49 8.46
C PRO A 373 -9.79 10.47 9.39
N PRO A 374 -9.42 10.39 10.69
CA PRO A 374 -8.56 11.31 11.45
C PRO A 374 -7.07 10.99 11.39
N VAL A 375 -6.64 9.76 11.07
CA VAL A 375 -5.21 9.40 11.15
C VAL A 375 -4.51 9.57 9.81
N GLY A 376 -4.90 8.88 8.76
CA GLY A 376 -4.42 8.99 7.39
C GLY A 376 -2.91 9.32 7.20
N PRO A 377 -1.98 8.38 7.42
CA PRO A 377 -0.54 8.70 7.39
C PRO A 377 -0.07 9.28 6.05
N THR A 378 -0.63 8.84 4.94
CA THR A 378 -0.37 9.40 3.62
C THR A 378 -0.89 10.83 3.48
N LEU A 379 -2.06 11.12 4.07
CA LEU A 379 -2.63 12.44 4.12
C LEU A 379 -1.72 13.42 4.89
N PHE A 380 -1.19 13.01 6.04
CA PHE A 380 -0.23 13.81 6.82
C PHE A 380 1.01 14.17 6.01
N VAL A 381 1.61 13.20 5.33
CA VAL A 381 2.81 13.44 4.52
C VAL A 381 2.50 14.39 3.36
N GLY A 382 1.37 14.19 2.68
CA GLY A 382 0.95 15.08 1.60
C GLY A 382 0.71 16.51 2.08
N CYS A 383 0.01 16.70 3.21
CA CYS A 383 -0.22 18.01 3.82
C CYS A 383 1.09 18.72 4.20
N ALA A 384 2.06 17.98 4.74
CA ALA A 384 3.36 18.52 5.10
C ALA A 384 4.13 19.04 3.88
N ILE A 385 4.14 18.30 2.76
CA ILE A 385 4.80 18.68 1.51
C ILE A 385 4.06 19.85 0.84
N GLY A 386 2.73 19.76 0.75
CA GLY A 386 1.88 20.80 0.14
C GLY A 386 1.81 22.09 0.95
N LYS A 387 2.24 22.04 2.22
CA LYS A 387 2.09 23.13 3.20
C LYS A 387 0.64 23.64 3.26
N VAL A 388 -0.27 22.69 3.41
CA VAL A 388 -1.73 22.87 3.54
C VAL A 388 -2.24 22.15 4.77
N THR A 389 -3.39 22.55 5.29
CA THR A 389 -4.00 21.90 6.44
C THR A 389 -4.78 20.66 6.03
N MET A 390 -4.91 19.70 6.94
CA MET A 390 -5.74 18.51 6.70
C MET A 390 -7.21 18.86 6.42
N GLU A 391 -7.70 19.90 7.08
CA GLU A 391 -9.08 20.37 6.90
C GLU A 391 -9.33 20.87 5.46
N GLU A 392 -8.41 21.69 4.93
CA GLU A 392 -8.49 22.20 3.55
C GLU A 392 -8.45 21.04 2.54
N VAL A 393 -7.52 20.12 2.71
CA VAL A 393 -7.36 18.96 1.83
C VAL A 393 -8.61 18.06 1.88
N SER A 394 -9.11 17.75 3.07
CA SER A 394 -10.26 16.85 3.25
C SER A 394 -11.56 17.43 2.67
N LYS A 395 -11.75 18.73 2.67
CA LYS A 395 -12.91 19.40 2.06
C LYS A 395 -12.96 19.20 0.54
N GLU A 396 -11.81 19.14 -0.12
CA GLU A 396 -11.73 18.97 -1.57
C GLU A 396 -11.51 17.51 -2.00
N LEU A 397 -11.38 16.56 -1.05
CA LEU A 397 -11.15 15.14 -1.32
C LEU A 397 -12.41 14.39 -1.79
N TRP A 398 -13.62 14.89 -1.57
CA TRP A 398 -14.87 14.19 -1.89
C TRP A 398 -14.97 13.64 -3.31
N PRO A 399 -14.61 14.39 -4.38
CA PRO A 399 -14.63 13.85 -5.74
C PRO A 399 -13.64 12.69 -5.93
N PHE A 400 -12.48 12.75 -5.24
CA PHE A 400 -11.47 11.71 -5.28
C PHE A 400 -11.96 10.45 -4.56
N TYR A 401 -12.61 10.58 -3.40
CA TYR A 401 -13.28 9.45 -2.74
C TYR A 401 -14.29 8.79 -3.67
N GLY A 402 -15.08 9.56 -4.42
CA GLY A 402 -16.01 9.02 -5.41
C GLY A 402 -15.33 8.16 -6.46
N ALA A 403 -14.21 8.62 -7.03
CA ALA A 403 -13.44 7.86 -8.02
C ALA A 403 -12.78 6.60 -7.43
N MET A 404 -12.25 6.71 -6.22
CA MET A 404 -11.61 5.59 -5.52
C MET A 404 -12.63 4.54 -5.05
N CYS A 405 -13.76 4.96 -4.52
CA CYS A 405 -14.85 4.06 -4.15
C CYS A 405 -15.44 3.36 -5.38
N LEU A 406 -15.53 4.05 -6.53
CA LEU A 406 -15.91 3.42 -7.79
C LEU A 406 -14.93 2.30 -8.17
N ALA A 407 -13.62 2.56 -8.09
CA ALA A 407 -12.61 1.54 -8.35
C ALA A 407 -12.73 0.37 -7.34
N LEU A 408 -12.95 0.65 -6.06
CA LEU A 408 -13.15 -0.36 -5.02
C LEU A 408 -14.38 -1.23 -5.33
N LEU A 409 -15.50 -0.64 -5.70
CA LEU A 409 -16.72 -1.39 -6.05
C LEU A 409 -16.51 -2.25 -7.30
N LEU A 410 -15.85 -1.71 -8.33
CA LEU A 410 -15.55 -2.48 -9.54
C LEU A 410 -14.64 -3.67 -9.23
N VAL A 411 -13.57 -3.47 -8.44
CA VAL A 411 -12.70 -4.57 -8.01
C VAL A 411 -13.47 -5.57 -7.15
N THR A 412 -14.31 -5.12 -6.22
CA THR A 412 -15.07 -5.99 -5.32
C THR A 412 -16.04 -6.90 -6.05
N TYR A 413 -16.77 -6.36 -7.04
CA TYR A 413 -17.88 -7.10 -7.69
C TYR A 413 -17.49 -7.77 -9.01
N ILE A 414 -16.29 -7.48 -9.55
CA ILE A 414 -15.80 -8.09 -10.78
C ILE A 414 -14.48 -8.84 -10.46
N PRO A 415 -14.56 -10.11 -9.98
CA PRO A 415 -13.38 -10.89 -9.61
C PRO A 415 -12.36 -11.04 -10.74
N ALA A 416 -12.81 -11.02 -12.00
CA ALA A 416 -11.93 -11.10 -13.15
C ALA A 416 -10.85 -9.99 -13.18
N ILE A 417 -11.12 -8.82 -12.61
CA ILE A 417 -10.12 -7.71 -12.55
C ILE A 417 -8.88 -8.13 -11.76
N SER A 418 -9.04 -8.87 -10.69
CA SER A 418 -7.91 -9.34 -9.86
C SER A 418 -7.46 -10.76 -10.21
N LEU A 419 -8.34 -11.63 -10.67
CA LEU A 419 -8.02 -13.06 -10.88
C LEU A 419 -7.61 -13.41 -12.30
N TRP A 420 -7.86 -12.55 -13.30
CA TRP A 420 -7.57 -12.88 -14.69
C TRP A 420 -6.08 -13.16 -14.93
N LEU A 421 -5.20 -12.32 -14.41
CA LEU A 421 -3.75 -12.47 -14.62
C LEU A 421 -3.16 -13.65 -13.80
N PRO A 422 -3.49 -13.83 -12.50
CA PRO A 422 -3.11 -15.04 -11.77
C PRO A 422 -3.53 -16.32 -12.45
N HIS A 423 -4.79 -16.43 -12.90
CA HIS A 423 -5.27 -17.63 -13.59
C HIS A 423 -4.56 -17.89 -14.93
N LEU A 424 -4.25 -16.82 -15.70
CA LEU A 424 -3.49 -16.94 -16.95
C LEU A 424 -2.08 -17.50 -16.72
N MET A 425 -1.49 -17.20 -15.57
CA MET A 425 -0.14 -17.64 -15.18
C MET A 425 -0.15 -18.90 -14.32
N HIS A 426 -1.31 -19.58 -14.20
CA HIS A 426 -1.49 -20.84 -13.44
C HIS A 426 -1.16 -20.75 -11.94
N TYR A 427 -1.44 -19.60 -11.31
CA TYR A 427 -1.37 -19.39 -9.87
C TYR A 427 -2.73 -19.51 -9.21
#